data_3e5c9c18bd0dff84ee1acdd691a8085b
#
_entry.id   3e5c9c18bd0dff84ee1acdd691a8085b
#
_cell.length_a   1.000
_cell.length_b   1.000
_cell.length_c   1.000
_cell.angle_alpha   90.00
_cell.angle_beta   90.00
_cell.angle_gamma   90.00
#
_symmetry.space_group_name_H-M   'P 1'
#
loop_
_entity.id
_entity.type
_entity.pdbx_description
1 polymer ?
#
loop_
_entity_poly.entity_id
_entity_poly.type
_entity_poly.pdbx_seq_one_letter_code
_entity_poly.pdbx_strand_id
1 'polypeptide(L)'
;KSLLTTSVLFLCCCLNVYSQWTQMVFPDTNNVKAITFIDASTGFCTGQYFDAALGDYIGIIYKTTDAGLNWDTLLNTGLGNNYANDITFFNENIGYTSNRNDNFFRTTDGGASWDTLPFDGDNALWTAITLIDGNSGYACGFSGEIIKFEDAGETVSTLYSSGVVMEICRDMVCLSSDTCYSLWANEIHTTTNGGTTWQPIPTSDTTGNTSFYVFDDGTIVVFAKYESITCLRSTNDGASWELTPITATVAAINKVTFFEGTGYAVSADGIILHSIDSGRTWNATPVITPSGENPAALNDIYLFNASTGFICGDNGTLLSLGLPTAASTLVATPINITPNPSNNLITITSPKIISGIQLLSVNGHYLYQESLHSLTTSIEVGQLPEGVYFVAVRLLDGEVVMEEVVVGR
;
A
#
# COMPACT_ATOMS: atom_id res chain seq x y z
N LYS A 1 13.05 -18.04 -61.82
CA LYS A 1 12.04 -17.36 -60.98
C LYS A 1 12.31 -17.75 -59.54
N SER A 2 13.00 -16.90 -58.84
CA SER A 2 13.32 -17.07 -57.42
C SER A 2 12.20 -16.42 -56.62
N LEU A 3 11.56 -17.16 -55.72
CA LEU A 3 10.65 -16.62 -54.72
C LEU A 3 11.51 -16.11 -53.55
N LEU A 4 11.52 -14.81 -53.35
CA LEU A 4 11.95 -14.22 -52.10
C LEU A 4 10.82 -14.39 -51.06
N THR A 5 11.03 -15.22 -50.07
CA THR A 5 10.23 -15.25 -48.84
C THR A 5 10.70 -14.15 -47.89
N THR A 6 9.93 -13.08 -47.81
CA THR A 6 10.16 -12.03 -46.82
C THR A 6 9.63 -12.50 -45.48
N SER A 7 10.54 -12.90 -44.58
CA SER A 7 10.22 -13.17 -43.18
C SER A 7 9.99 -11.83 -42.49
N VAL A 8 8.73 -11.51 -42.18
CA VAL A 8 8.38 -10.41 -41.29
C VAL A 8 8.65 -10.89 -39.85
N LEU A 9 9.73 -10.41 -39.30
CA LEU A 9 10.04 -10.60 -37.88
C LEU A 9 9.06 -9.73 -37.09
N PHE A 10 8.01 -10.33 -36.54
CA PHE A 10 7.15 -9.69 -35.55
C PHE A 10 7.98 -9.50 -34.26
N LEU A 11 8.55 -8.31 -34.12
CA LEU A 11 9.10 -7.87 -32.87
C LEU A 11 7.91 -7.63 -31.91
N CYS A 12 7.54 -8.66 -31.14
CA CYS A 12 6.59 -8.53 -30.05
C CYS A 12 7.23 -7.64 -28.99
N CYS A 13 7.09 -6.32 -29.12
CA CYS A 13 7.30 -5.41 -28.00
C CYS A 13 6.23 -5.74 -26.97
N CYS A 14 6.53 -6.63 -26.04
CA CYS A 14 5.86 -6.69 -24.76
C CYS A 14 6.11 -5.33 -24.09
N LEU A 15 5.23 -4.37 -24.35
CA LEU A 15 5.10 -3.22 -23.47
C LEU A 15 4.63 -3.82 -22.13
N ASN A 16 5.58 -4.05 -21.25
CA ASN A 16 5.27 -4.20 -19.85
C ASN A 16 4.57 -2.91 -19.45
N VAL A 17 3.25 -2.93 -19.38
CA VAL A 17 2.48 -1.87 -18.75
C VAL A 17 2.76 -2.06 -17.28
N TYR A 18 3.88 -1.50 -16.80
CA TYR A 18 4.11 -1.36 -15.38
C TYR A 18 2.98 -0.51 -14.85
N SER A 19 2.28 -1.01 -13.89
CA SER A 19 1.36 -0.26 -13.04
C SER A 19 2.10 0.99 -12.56
N GLN A 20 1.67 2.16 -13.00
CA GLN A 20 2.34 3.42 -12.68
C GLN A 20 1.71 4.04 -11.45
N TRP A 21 2.55 4.40 -10.48
CA TRP A 21 2.14 5.23 -9.36
C TRP A 21 1.96 6.66 -9.84
N THR A 22 0.83 7.25 -9.47
CA THR A 22 0.47 8.61 -9.89
C THR A 22 0.20 9.46 -8.66
N GLN A 23 0.75 10.68 -8.66
CA GLN A 23 0.52 11.62 -7.56
C GLN A 23 -0.92 12.12 -7.57
N MET A 24 -1.54 12.06 -6.40
CA MET A 24 -2.87 12.61 -6.12
C MET A 24 -2.78 13.97 -5.47
N VAL A 25 -3.90 14.69 -5.46
CA VAL A 25 -4.04 15.92 -4.68
C VAL A 25 -4.29 15.56 -3.22
N PHE A 26 -3.48 16.10 -2.32
CA PHE A 26 -3.67 16.00 -0.89
C PHE A 26 -4.05 17.39 -0.33
N PRO A 27 -4.85 17.49 0.75
CA PRO A 27 -5.41 18.79 1.19
C PRO A 27 -4.36 19.81 1.65
N ASP A 28 -3.18 19.34 2.04
CA ASP A 28 -2.09 20.21 2.51
C ASP A 28 -0.71 19.65 2.18
N THR A 29 0.33 20.29 2.70
CA THR A 29 1.75 19.89 2.53
C THR A 29 2.35 19.28 3.81
N ASN A 30 1.53 18.79 4.71
CA ASN A 30 1.99 18.14 5.93
C ASN A 30 2.66 16.81 5.64
N ASN A 31 3.54 16.38 6.53
CA ASN A 31 4.14 15.06 6.41
C ASN A 31 3.13 13.99 6.82
N VAL A 32 2.85 13.05 5.94
CA VAL A 32 1.96 11.90 6.19
C VAL A 32 2.82 10.69 6.54
N LYS A 33 2.55 10.04 7.69
CA LYS A 33 3.42 9.01 8.28
C LYS A 33 2.92 7.60 8.09
N ALA A 34 1.61 7.38 8.22
CA ALA A 34 1.02 6.06 8.03
C ALA A 34 -0.31 6.17 7.29
N ILE A 35 -0.67 5.14 6.55
CA ILE A 35 -1.91 5.05 5.77
C ILE A 35 -2.53 3.67 5.90
N THR A 36 -3.84 3.62 6.13
CA THR A 36 -4.61 2.38 6.20
C THR A 36 -5.99 2.55 5.58
N PHE A 37 -6.55 1.46 5.09
CA PHE A 37 -7.92 1.42 4.57
C PHE A 37 -8.68 0.27 5.21
N ILE A 38 -9.97 0.47 5.45
CA ILE A 38 -10.88 -0.56 5.96
C ILE A 38 -11.71 -1.19 4.83
N ASP A 39 -11.89 -0.47 3.74
CA ASP A 39 -12.52 -0.94 2.50
C ASP A 39 -11.97 -0.13 1.31
N ALA A 40 -12.50 -0.39 0.10
CA ALA A 40 -12.01 0.27 -1.12
C ALA A 40 -12.30 1.78 -1.17
N SER A 41 -13.17 2.32 -0.32
CA SER A 41 -13.57 3.73 -0.29
C SER A 41 -13.12 4.47 0.96
N THR A 42 -13.03 3.79 2.09
CA THR A 42 -12.80 4.40 3.41
C THR A 42 -11.40 4.14 3.90
N GLY A 43 -10.63 5.19 4.07
CA GLY A 43 -9.25 5.12 4.55
C GLY A 43 -8.90 6.23 5.54
N PHE A 44 -7.81 6.03 6.23
CA PHE A 44 -7.25 6.95 7.21
C PHE A 44 -5.76 7.11 6.98
N CYS A 45 -5.24 8.30 7.27
CA CYS A 45 -3.81 8.51 7.39
C CYS A 45 -3.48 9.45 8.54
N THR A 46 -2.27 9.28 9.07
CA THR A 46 -1.71 10.16 10.11
C THR A 46 -0.78 11.16 9.48
N GLY A 47 -0.80 12.39 9.98
CA GLY A 47 0.10 13.43 9.55
C GLY A 47 0.63 14.25 10.71
N GLN A 48 1.56 15.13 10.38
CA GLN A 48 2.08 16.10 11.34
C GLN A 48 2.41 17.42 10.64
N TYR A 49 2.17 18.53 11.32
CA TYR A 49 2.65 19.84 10.93
C TYR A 49 3.39 20.52 12.08
N PHE A 50 4.32 21.41 11.75
CA PHE A 50 5.03 22.19 12.75
C PHE A 50 4.23 23.45 13.10
N ASP A 51 3.79 23.57 14.36
CA ASP A 51 3.16 24.78 14.87
C ASP A 51 4.21 25.72 15.43
N ALA A 52 4.44 26.83 14.73
CA ALA A 52 5.46 27.81 15.12
C ALA A 52 5.12 28.57 16.41
N ALA A 53 3.84 28.63 16.81
CA ALA A 53 3.42 29.30 18.03
C ALA A 53 3.69 28.43 19.27
N LEU A 54 3.57 27.11 19.12
CA LEU A 54 3.87 26.15 20.16
C LEU A 54 5.34 25.69 20.11
N GLY A 55 6.02 25.88 18.97
CA GLY A 55 7.39 25.41 18.76
C GLY A 55 7.49 23.87 18.69
N ASP A 56 6.42 23.18 18.35
CA ASP A 56 6.31 21.73 18.36
C ASP A 56 5.49 21.19 17.18
N TYR A 57 5.56 19.88 16.95
CA TYR A 57 4.77 19.19 15.95
C TYR A 57 3.40 18.77 16.51
N ILE A 58 2.37 19.03 15.73
CA ILE A 58 0.97 18.69 16.03
C ILE A 58 0.55 17.52 15.14
N GLY A 59 -0.04 16.49 15.74
CA GLY A 59 -0.60 15.35 15.05
C GLY A 59 -1.94 15.68 14.39
N ILE A 60 -2.13 15.13 13.20
CA ILE A 60 -3.36 15.23 12.43
C ILE A 60 -3.75 13.82 11.96
N ILE A 61 -5.05 13.55 11.95
CA ILE A 61 -5.62 12.38 11.28
C ILE A 61 -6.49 12.89 10.13
N TYR A 62 -6.36 12.26 8.98
CA TYR A 62 -7.18 12.48 7.81
C TYR A 62 -8.02 11.24 7.54
N LYS A 63 -9.23 11.45 7.02
CA LYS A 63 -10.15 10.41 6.61
C LYS A 63 -10.62 10.64 5.19
N THR A 64 -10.67 9.59 4.40
CA THR A 64 -11.37 9.57 3.12
C THR A 64 -12.56 8.61 3.19
N THR A 65 -13.60 8.89 2.41
CA THR A 65 -14.75 8.00 2.19
C THR A 65 -15.04 7.81 0.70
N ASP A 66 -14.13 8.26 -0.16
CA ASP A 66 -14.28 8.26 -1.62
C ASP A 66 -13.01 7.74 -2.32
N ALA A 67 -12.39 6.71 -1.76
CA ALA A 67 -11.20 6.07 -2.31
C ALA A 67 -10.00 7.02 -2.47
N GLY A 68 -9.82 7.95 -1.52
CA GLY A 68 -8.68 8.86 -1.50
C GLY A 68 -8.78 10.06 -2.45
N LEU A 69 -9.93 10.27 -3.10
CA LEU A 69 -10.16 11.43 -3.97
C LEU A 69 -10.24 12.73 -3.18
N ASN A 70 -10.87 12.66 -2.00
CA ASN A 70 -10.90 13.76 -1.04
C ASN A 70 -10.54 13.24 0.36
N TRP A 71 -9.91 14.09 1.14
CA TRP A 71 -9.53 13.80 2.51
C TRP A 71 -10.04 14.89 3.44
N ASP A 72 -10.81 14.48 4.43
CA ASP A 72 -11.28 15.35 5.50
C ASP A 72 -10.28 15.32 6.65
N THR A 73 -9.96 16.50 7.17
CA THR A 73 -9.12 16.61 8.36
C THR A 73 -9.97 16.37 9.59
N LEU A 74 -9.67 15.34 10.35
CA LEU A 74 -10.25 15.08 11.65
C LEU A 74 -9.46 15.87 12.69
N LEU A 75 -9.84 17.13 12.89
CA LEU A 75 -9.10 18.05 13.76
C LEU A 75 -9.20 17.66 15.23
N ASN A 76 -8.05 17.69 15.88
CA ASN A 76 -7.90 17.84 17.33
C ASN A 76 -8.64 16.81 18.16
N THR A 77 -8.43 15.59 17.82
CA THR A 77 -9.07 14.42 18.40
C THR A 77 -8.58 14.04 19.81
N GLY A 78 -7.92 14.95 20.51
CA GLY A 78 -7.36 14.68 21.84
C GLY A 78 -5.93 14.11 21.83
N LEU A 79 -5.31 13.97 20.66
CA LEU A 79 -3.92 13.47 20.53
C LEU A 79 -2.86 14.39 21.16
N GLY A 80 -3.25 15.60 21.55
CA GLY A 80 -2.32 16.59 22.11
C GLY A 80 -1.30 17.10 21.08
N ASN A 81 -0.18 17.62 21.56
CA ASN A 81 0.92 18.18 20.74
C ASN A 81 1.81 17.08 20.14
N ASN A 82 1.26 15.92 19.75
CA ASN A 82 2.06 14.77 19.37
C ASN A 82 1.52 14.12 18.10
N TYR A 83 2.41 13.84 17.18
CA TYR A 83 2.05 13.16 15.94
C TYR A 83 1.93 11.65 16.14
N ALA A 84 0.98 11.05 15.45
CA ALA A 84 0.80 9.61 15.38
C ALA A 84 1.84 8.98 14.44
N ASN A 85 2.51 7.94 14.91
CA ASN A 85 3.50 7.20 14.12
C ASN A 85 2.83 6.13 13.26
N ASP A 86 1.77 5.51 13.80
CA ASP A 86 1.08 4.41 13.16
C ASP A 86 -0.42 4.50 13.44
N ILE A 87 -1.23 4.00 12.52
CA ILE A 87 -2.68 3.95 12.62
C ILE A 87 -3.21 2.66 11.99
N THR A 88 -4.08 1.98 12.70
CA THR A 88 -4.68 0.75 12.21
C THR A 88 -6.16 0.68 12.60
N PHE A 89 -6.97 0.10 11.73
CA PHE A 89 -8.40 -0.08 11.96
C PHE A 89 -8.78 -1.55 11.82
N PHE A 90 -9.59 -2.02 12.77
CA PHE A 90 -10.20 -3.33 12.67
C PHE A 90 -11.44 -3.33 11.78
N ASN A 91 -12.22 -2.25 11.83
CA ASN A 91 -13.41 -2.02 11.00
C ASN A 91 -13.69 -0.50 10.90
N GLU A 92 -14.79 -0.13 10.27
CA GLU A 92 -15.19 1.27 10.06
C GLU A 92 -15.31 2.13 11.33
N ASN A 93 -15.46 1.51 12.50
CA ASN A 93 -15.68 2.20 13.78
C ASN A 93 -14.50 2.08 14.74
N ILE A 94 -13.84 0.91 14.79
CA ILE A 94 -12.81 0.59 15.78
C ILE A 94 -11.43 0.73 15.16
N GLY A 95 -10.65 1.66 15.69
CA GLY A 95 -9.27 1.90 15.28
C GLY A 95 -8.39 2.27 16.45
N TYR A 96 -7.08 2.14 16.25
CA TYR A 96 -6.04 2.43 17.22
C TYR A 96 -4.94 3.25 16.54
N THR A 97 -4.36 4.16 17.31
CA THR A 97 -3.17 4.92 16.89
C THR A 97 -2.22 5.14 18.05
N SER A 98 -0.94 5.19 17.75
CA SER A 98 0.11 5.54 18.71
C SER A 98 0.55 6.98 18.50
N ASN A 99 1.02 7.62 19.54
CA ASN A 99 1.73 8.87 19.40
C ASN A 99 3.14 8.81 20.02
N ARG A 100 3.91 9.89 19.81
CA ARG A 100 5.31 9.96 20.24
C ARG A 100 5.49 10.11 21.75
N ASN A 101 4.45 10.45 22.52
CA ASN A 101 4.54 10.69 23.96
C ASN A 101 3.82 9.61 24.76
N ASP A 102 4.18 8.36 24.53
CA ASP A 102 3.79 7.20 25.35
C ASP A 102 2.29 6.90 25.42
N ASN A 103 1.47 7.52 24.56
CA ASN A 103 0.04 7.30 24.59
C ASN A 103 -0.42 6.43 23.43
N PHE A 104 -1.36 5.56 23.75
CA PHE A 104 -2.23 4.90 22.80
C PHE A 104 -3.59 5.54 22.80
N PHE A 105 -4.19 5.61 21.63
CA PHE A 105 -5.54 6.10 21.47
C PHE A 105 -6.38 5.07 20.77
N ARG A 106 -7.63 5.01 21.14
CA ARG A 106 -8.66 4.18 20.52
C ARG A 106 -9.81 5.04 20.07
N THR A 107 -10.35 4.73 18.91
CA THR A 107 -11.65 5.21 18.46
C THR A 107 -12.67 4.08 18.42
N THR A 108 -13.94 4.41 18.67
CA THR A 108 -15.09 3.51 18.50
C THR A 108 -16.16 4.11 17.60
N ASP A 109 -15.88 5.26 17.01
CA ASP A 109 -16.78 6.05 16.17
C ASP A 109 -16.16 6.43 14.81
N GLY A 110 -15.21 5.61 14.33
CA GLY A 110 -14.58 5.82 13.03
C GLY A 110 -13.67 7.04 12.98
N GLY A 111 -13.00 7.35 14.10
CA GLY A 111 -12.03 8.43 14.21
C GLY A 111 -12.63 9.79 14.52
N ALA A 112 -13.95 9.91 14.75
CA ALA A 112 -14.58 11.19 15.13
C ALA A 112 -14.15 11.63 16.53
N SER A 113 -13.91 10.68 17.44
CA SER A 113 -13.27 10.92 18.73
C SER A 113 -12.27 9.82 19.07
N TRP A 114 -11.32 10.15 19.94
CA TRP A 114 -10.26 9.23 20.38
C TRP A 114 -10.12 9.28 21.89
N ASP A 115 -10.21 8.13 22.52
CA ASP A 115 -9.99 7.94 23.94
C ASP A 115 -8.54 7.53 24.21
N THR A 116 -7.90 8.17 25.18
CA THR A 116 -6.56 7.75 25.64
C THR A 116 -6.69 6.46 26.41
N LEU A 117 -5.94 5.44 26.00
CA LEU A 117 -5.87 4.18 26.73
C LEU A 117 -4.97 4.30 27.97
N PRO A 118 -5.31 3.65 29.09
CA PRO A 118 -4.54 3.67 30.31
C PRO A 118 -3.27 2.83 30.17
N PHE A 119 -2.25 3.40 29.57
CA PHE A 119 -0.95 2.74 29.45
C PHE A 119 0.08 3.44 30.35
N ASP A 120 0.67 2.69 31.25
CA ASP A 120 1.61 3.17 32.27
C ASP A 120 3.04 2.72 31.92
N GLY A 121 3.53 3.13 30.72
CA GLY A 121 4.86 2.82 30.23
C GLY A 121 5.78 4.02 30.28
N ASP A 122 6.95 3.88 30.88
CA ASP A 122 7.95 4.95 30.96
C ASP A 122 8.67 5.12 29.61
N ASN A 123 8.36 6.19 28.88
CA ASN A 123 9.09 6.66 27.68
C ASN A 123 9.08 5.72 26.45
N ALA A 124 8.02 4.99 26.21
CA ALA A 124 7.87 4.13 25.05
C ALA A 124 7.34 4.92 23.86
N LEU A 125 8.25 5.40 23.00
CA LEU A 125 7.85 5.93 21.68
C LEU A 125 7.37 4.77 20.82
N TRP A 126 6.07 4.56 20.72
CA TRP A 126 5.48 3.45 19.97
C TRP A 126 5.63 3.68 18.47
N THR A 127 6.17 2.69 17.78
CA THR A 127 6.49 2.76 16.34
C THR A 127 5.55 1.95 15.49
N ALA A 128 5.00 0.85 16.03
CA ALA A 128 4.10 -0.03 15.30
C ALA A 128 3.00 -0.59 16.20
N ILE A 129 1.82 -0.76 15.60
CA ILE A 129 0.65 -1.42 16.19
C ILE A 129 0.16 -2.49 15.22
N THR A 130 -0.12 -3.68 15.72
CA THR A 130 -0.79 -4.73 14.95
C THR A 130 -1.98 -5.28 15.71
N LEU A 131 -3.12 -5.43 15.04
CA LEU A 131 -4.36 -5.93 15.64
C LEU A 131 -4.46 -7.44 15.42
N ILE A 132 -4.94 -8.14 16.45
CA ILE A 132 -5.39 -9.54 16.38
C ILE A 132 -6.88 -9.55 16.06
N ASP A 133 -7.64 -8.70 16.71
CA ASP A 133 -9.07 -8.51 16.55
C ASP A 133 -9.46 -7.06 16.93
N GLY A 134 -10.75 -6.76 17.02
CA GLY A 134 -11.23 -5.42 17.37
C GLY A 134 -10.95 -4.98 18.81
N ASN A 135 -10.51 -5.88 19.67
CA ASN A 135 -10.30 -5.62 21.10
C ASN A 135 -8.89 -5.92 21.59
N SER A 136 -8.07 -6.57 20.77
CA SER A 136 -6.73 -6.98 21.17
C SER A 136 -5.69 -6.80 20.05
N GLY A 137 -4.45 -6.61 20.47
CA GLY A 137 -3.32 -6.45 19.57
C GLY A 137 -2.00 -6.33 20.32
N TYR A 138 -0.98 -6.04 19.56
CA TYR A 138 0.37 -5.79 20.08
C TYR A 138 0.85 -4.43 19.62
N ALA A 139 1.78 -3.87 20.40
CA ALA A 139 2.55 -2.72 19.99
C ALA A 139 4.01 -2.84 20.43
N CYS A 140 4.89 -2.19 19.69
CA CYS A 140 6.30 -2.12 20.01
C CYS A 140 6.88 -0.73 19.72
N GLY A 141 8.04 -0.42 20.29
CA GLY A 141 8.62 0.92 20.15
C GLY A 141 10.09 1.06 20.59
N PHE A 142 10.44 2.29 20.94
CA PHE A 142 11.81 2.74 21.23
C PHE A 142 12.39 2.24 22.56
N SER A 143 11.56 1.80 23.47
CA SER A 143 12.02 1.30 24.78
C SER A 143 12.53 -0.13 24.76
N GLY A 144 12.54 -0.77 23.60
CA GLY A 144 12.85 -2.19 23.49
C GLY A 144 11.77 -3.08 24.10
N GLU A 145 10.54 -2.60 24.12
CA GLU A 145 9.40 -3.30 24.69
C GLU A 145 8.42 -3.76 23.64
N ILE A 146 7.77 -4.90 23.91
CA ILE A 146 6.60 -5.39 23.22
C ILE A 146 5.50 -5.53 24.28
N ILE A 147 4.37 -4.89 24.02
CA ILE A 147 3.17 -5.01 24.83
C ILE A 147 2.08 -5.76 24.07
N LYS A 148 1.20 -6.37 24.84
CA LYS A 148 -0.11 -6.84 24.38
C LYS A 148 -1.17 -6.04 25.08
N PHE A 149 -2.15 -5.56 24.33
CA PHE A 149 -3.36 -4.99 24.87
C PHE A 149 -4.54 -5.91 24.58
N GLU A 150 -5.45 -6.01 25.56
CA GLU A 150 -6.67 -6.82 25.53
C GLU A 150 -7.85 -6.00 26.06
N ASP A 151 -9.06 -6.52 25.97
CA ASP A 151 -10.27 -5.85 26.46
C ASP A 151 -10.40 -4.41 25.93
N ALA A 152 -10.13 -4.27 24.65
CA ALA A 152 -10.17 -2.96 23.97
C ALA A 152 -9.15 -1.93 24.49
N GLY A 153 -8.04 -2.41 25.07
CA GLY A 153 -6.99 -1.59 25.65
C GLY A 153 -7.12 -1.31 27.13
N GLU A 154 -8.15 -1.84 27.80
CA GLU A 154 -8.30 -1.72 29.26
C GLU A 154 -7.26 -2.55 30.02
N THR A 155 -6.78 -3.63 29.40
CA THR A 155 -5.72 -4.49 29.95
C THR A 155 -4.49 -4.40 29.06
N VAL A 156 -3.34 -4.05 29.65
CA VAL A 156 -2.05 -3.99 28.96
C VAL A 156 -1.03 -4.81 29.72
N SER A 157 -0.26 -5.61 29.02
CA SER A 157 0.77 -6.48 29.56
C SER A 157 2.07 -6.31 28.78
N THR A 158 3.18 -6.05 29.46
CA THR A 158 4.52 -6.11 28.85
C THR A 158 4.92 -7.57 28.70
N LEU A 159 5.10 -8.01 27.45
CA LEU A 159 5.45 -9.39 27.12
C LEU A 159 6.94 -9.59 26.91
N TYR A 160 7.63 -8.56 26.48
CA TYR A 160 9.06 -8.56 26.24
C TYR A 160 9.67 -7.22 26.59
N SER A 161 10.85 -7.25 27.17
CA SER A 161 11.68 -6.07 27.37
C SER A 161 13.14 -6.48 27.16
N SER A 162 13.81 -5.81 26.24
CA SER A 162 15.24 -6.05 25.99
C SER A 162 16.12 -5.60 27.17
N GLY A 163 15.61 -4.70 28.00
CA GLY A 163 16.38 -4.02 29.05
C GLY A 163 17.46 -3.08 28.51
N VAL A 164 17.51 -2.84 27.21
CA VAL A 164 18.47 -1.96 26.54
C VAL A 164 17.79 -0.63 26.22
N VAL A 165 18.25 0.43 26.82
CA VAL A 165 17.74 1.77 26.54
C VAL A 165 18.06 2.17 25.11
N MET A 166 17.05 2.67 24.36
CA MET A 166 17.12 3.05 22.96
C MET A 166 17.24 1.89 21.96
N GLU A 167 16.95 0.67 22.35
CA GLU A 167 16.70 -0.37 21.38
C GLU A 167 15.33 -0.16 20.74
N ILE A 168 15.28 -0.22 19.40
CA ILE A 168 14.08 0.14 18.63
C ILE A 168 13.50 -1.11 17.99
N CYS A 169 12.28 -1.48 18.40
CA CYS A 169 11.41 -2.29 17.55
C CYS A 169 10.79 -1.38 16.49
N ARG A 170 11.02 -1.68 15.22
CA ARG A 170 10.67 -0.79 14.11
C ARG A 170 9.31 -1.09 13.49
N ASP A 171 8.95 -2.37 13.49
CA ASP A 171 7.73 -2.86 12.85
C ASP A 171 7.31 -4.20 13.47
N MET A 172 6.05 -4.54 13.34
CA MET A 172 5.48 -5.79 13.87
C MET A 172 4.37 -6.31 12.97
N VAL A 173 4.32 -7.61 12.80
CA VAL A 173 3.25 -8.30 12.07
C VAL A 173 2.84 -9.57 12.81
N CYS A 174 1.54 -9.85 12.87
CA CYS A 174 0.98 -11.08 13.38
C CYS A 174 0.29 -11.86 12.26
N LEU A 175 0.64 -13.12 12.10
CA LEU A 175 -0.02 -14.06 11.18
C LEU A 175 -1.22 -14.73 11.86
N SER A 176 -1.21 -14.78 13.18
CA SER A 176 -2.32 -15.30 14.01
C SER A 176 -2.22 -14.74 15.43
N SER A 177 -3.19 -15.05 16.30
CA SER A 177 -3.13 -14.72 17.73
C SER A 177 -1.89 -15.26 18.44
N ASP A 178 -1.33 -16.36 17.95
CA ASP A 178 -0.20 -17.05 18.58
C ASP A 178 1.13 -16.73 17.91
N THR A 179 1.13 -16.41 16.60
CA THR A 179 2.35 -16.25 15.80
C THR A 179 2.50 -14.80 15.36
N CYS A 180 3.52 -14.14 15.91
CA CYS A 180 3.90 -12.78 15.57
C CYS A 180 5.40 -12.65 15.36
N TYR A 181 5.77 -11.62 14.61
CA TYR A 181 7.14 -11.24 14.33
C TYR A 181 7.33 -9.76 14.62
N SER A 182 8.47 -9.39 15.16
CA SER A 182 8.87 -8.00 15.41
C SER A 182 10.24 -7.73 14.81
N LEU A 183 10.40 -6.58 14.16
CA LEU A 183 11.63 -6.17 13.49
C LEU A 183 12.46 -5.26 14.37
N TRP A 184 13.69 -5.66 14.64
CA TRP A 184 14.68 -4.90 15.39
C TRP A 184 15.84 -4.49 14.47
N ALA A 185 16.68 -3.59 14.95
CA ALA A 185 17.78 -3.09 14.14
C ALA A 185 18.72 -4.19 13.60
N ASN A 186 18.91 -5.28 14.35
CA ASN A 186 19.91 -6.32 14.04
C ASN A 186 19.31 -7.73 13.89
N GLU A 187 18.05 -7.92 14.25
CA GLU A 187 17.40 -9.23 14.26
C GLU A 187 15.88 -9.10 14.14
N ILE A 188 15.21 -10.21 13.96
CA ILE A 188 13.77 -10.35 14.05
C ILE A 188 13.50 -11.18 15.31
N HIS A 189 12.48 -10.85 16.07
CA HIS A 189 11.99 -11.74 17.11
C HIS A 189 10.68 -12.37 16.67
N THR A 190 10.47 -13.64 16.99
CA THR A 190 9.23 -14.36 16.72
C THR A 190 8.67 -14.97 17.98
N THR A 191 7.36 -15.02 18.05
CA THR A 191 6.60 -15.82 19.03
C THR A 191 5.67 -16.76 18.31
N THR A 192 5.41 -17.94 18.88
CA THR A 192 4.41 -18.92 18.43
C THR A 192 3.45 -19.32 19.56
N ASN A 193 3.43 -18.54 20.64
CA ASN A 193 2.61 -18.80 21.84
C ASN A 193 2.00 -17.50 22.42
N GLY A 194 1.58 -16.59 21.53
CA GLY A 194 0.90 -15.37 21.89
C GLY A 194 1.75 -14.39 22.70
N GLY A 195 3.07 -14.38 22.44
CA GLY A 195 3.99 -13.46 23.10
C GLY A 195 4.51 -13.93 24.47
N THR A 196 4.10 -15.12 24.93
CA THR A 196 4.61 -15.68 26.19
C THR A 196 6.13 -15.85 26.18
N THR A 197 6.69 -16.22 25.03
CA THR A 197 8.14 -16.23 24.79
C THR A 197 8.45 -15.69 23.39
N TRP A 198 9.56 -14.97 23.27
CA TRP A 198 10.09 -14.46 22.02
C TRP A 198 11.46 -15.08 21.74
N GLN A 199 11.68 -15.51 20.50
CA GLN A 199 12.92 -16.12 20.04
C GLN A 199 13.56 -15.22 18.98
N PRO A 200 14.86 -14.90 19.10
CA PRO A 200 15.54 -14.11 18.10
C PRO A 200 15.81 -14.95 16.84
N ILE A 201 15.60 -14.34 15.69
CA ILE A 201 16.00 -14.80 14.36
C ILE A 201 17.08 -13.84 13.87
N PRO A 202 18.37 -14.18 13.97
CA PRO A 202 19.44 -13.29 13.51
C PRO A 202 19.38 -13.14 12.00
N THR A 203 19.44 -11.90 11.51
CA THR A 203 19.64 -11.62 10.10
C THR A 203 21.13 -11.74 9.78
N SER A 204 21.47 -12.19 8.58
CA SER A 204 22.86 -12.41 8.18
C SER A 204 23.66 -11.10 8.07
N ASP A 205 22.97 -9.98 7.96
CA ASP A 205 23.55 -8.64 7.94
C ASP A 205 23.24 -7.94 9.27
N THR A 206 24.27 -7.66 10.05
CA THR A 206 24.15 -7.26 11.44
C THR A 206 23.85 -5.77 11.63
N THR A 207 23.46 -5.05 10.59
CA THR A 207 23.41 -3.59 10.69
C THR A 207 22.19 -2.98 10.00
N GLY A 208 21.20 -2.62 10.85
CA GLY A 208 20.20 -1.64 10.48
C GLY A 208 19.06 -2.16 9.61
N ASN A 209 18.40 -3.26 10.02
CA ASN A 209 17.09 -3.63 9.44
C ASN A 209 16.15 -2.43 9.43
N THR A 210 15.49 -2.17 8.31
CA THR A 210 14.66 -0.98 8.14
C THR A 210 13.18 -1.29 7.96
N SER A 211 12.86 -2.37 7.24
CA SER A 211 11.49 -2.84 7.00
C SER A 211 11.49 -4.32 6.68
N PHE A 212 10.38 -5.00 6.93
CA PHE A 212 10.25 -6.44 6.66
C PHE A 212 8.81 -6.80 6.25
N TYR A 213 8.66 -7.99 5.70
CA TYR A 213 7.37 -8.63 5.46
C TYR A 213 7.48 -10.12 5.71
N VAL A 214 6.44 -10.70 6.29
CA VAL A 214 6.34 -12.14 6.55
C VAL A 214 5.12 -12.68 5.81
N PHE A 215 5.33 -13.69 4.98
CA PHE A 215 4.27 -14.40 4.27
C PHE A 215 3.66 -15.49 5.14
N ASP A 216 2.44 -15.92 4.82
CA ASP A 216 1.72 -16.98 5.54
C ASP A 216 2.46 -18.33 5.52
N ASP A 217 3.34 -18.55 4.54
CA ASP A 217 4.16 -19.77 4.42
C ASP A 217 5.47 -19.71 5.22
N GLY A 218 5.67 -18.66 6.04
CA GLY A 218 6.90 -18.45 6.81
C GLY A 218 8.05 -17.85 6.02
N THR A 219 7.84 -17.47 4.75
CA THR A 219 8.84 -16.73 3.99
C THR A 219 8.98 -15.32 4.57
N ILE A 220 10.21 -14.88 4.78
CA ILE A 220 10.53 -13.56 5.33
C ILE A 220 11.35 -12.77 4.32
N VAL A 221 10.98 -11.50 4.08
CA VAL A 221 11.74 -10.52 3.31
C VAL A 221 12.13 -9.38 4.22
N VAL A 222 13.41 -9.03 4.27
CA VAL A 222 13.96 -7.96 5.12
C VAL A 222 14.80 -7.02 4.29
N PHE A 223 14.57 -5.74 4.46
CA PHE A 223 15.47 -4.70 3.98
C PHE A 223 16.35 -4.20 5.12
N ALA A 224 17.64 -4.13 4.85
CA ALA A 224 18.64 -3.64 5.79
C ALA A 224 19.52 -2.57 5.13
N LYS A 225 20.01 -1.61 5.92
CA LYS A 225 20.89 -0.54 5.46
C LYS A 225 22.18 -0.53 6.28
N TYR A 226 23.28 -0.80 5.61
CA TYR A 226 24.63 -0.54 6.14
C TYR A 226 25.34 0.54 5.31
N GLU A 227 26.13 0.16 4.32
CA GLU A 227 26.70 1.10 3.35
C GLU A 227 25.77 1.31 2.15
N SER A 228 25.03 0.27 1.80
CA SER A 228 23.99 0.26 0.76
C SER A 228 22.77 -0.52 1.25
N ILE A 229 21.63 -0.32 0.62
CA ILE A 229 20.45 -1.14 0.89
C ILE A 229 20.69 -2.55 0.39
N THR A 230 20.43 -3.51 1.25
CA THR A 230 20.37 -4.94 0.95
C THR A 230 18.97 -5.46 1.20
N CYS A 231 18.56 -6.45 0.43
CA CYS A 231 17.36 -7.21 0.67
C CYS A 231 17.73 -8.66 0.91
N LEU A 232 17.28 -9.21 2.01
CA LEU A 232 17.47 -10.60 2.41
C LEU A 232 16.13 -11.32 2.35
N ARG A 233 16.16 -12.56 1.90
CA ARG A 233 14.99 -13.42 1.83
C ARG A 233 15.29 -14.75 2.48
N SER A 234 14.37 -15.22 3.33
CA SER A 234 14.39 -16.57 3.91
C SER A 234 13.12 -17.31 3.53
N THR A 235 13.22 -18.61 3.28
CA THR A 235 12.08 -19.52 3.04
C THR A 235 12.00 -20.63 4.07
N ASN A 236 12.67 -20.46 5.20
CA ASN A 236 12.76 -21.45 6.25
C ASN A 236 12.82 -20.79 7.65
N ASP A 237 11.89 -19.87 7.86
CA ASP A 237 11.71 -19.15 9.13
C ASP A 237 13.00 -18.48 9.66
N GLY A 238 13.83 -17.94 8.75
CA GLY A 238 15.08 -17.29 9.10
C GLY A 238 16.26 -18.20 9.39
N ALA A 239 16.12 -19.52 9.22
CA ALA A 239 17.23 -20.45 9.44
C ALA A 239 18.38 -20.26 8.43
N SER A 240 18.09 -19.73 7.24
CA SER A 240 19.08 -19.29 6.27
C SER A 240 18.54 -18.12 5.43
N TRP A 241 19.44 -17.28 4.94
CA TRP A 241 19.12 -16.08 4.19
C TRP A 241 19.81 -16.07 2.83
N GLU A 242 19.07 -15.61 1.83
CA GLU A 242 19.58 -15.37 0.47
C GLU A 242 19.57 -13.84 0.21
N LEU A 243 20.63 -13.33 -0.39
CA LEU A 243 20.69 -11.95 -0.86
C LEU A 243 19.87 -11.82 -2.14
N THR A 244 18.93 -10.88 -2.17
CA THR A 244 18.10 -10.63 -3.35
C THR A 244 18.60 -9.42 -4.13
N PRO A 245 18.64 -9.50 -5.48
CA PRO A 245 19.11 -8.40 -6.31
C PRO A 245 18.16 -7.19 -6.26
N ILE A 246 18.73 -6.00 -6.09
CA ILE A 246 18.07 -4.70 -6.23
C ILE A 246 18.73 -3.97 -7.39
N THR A 247 17.95 -3.56 -8.40
CA THR A 247 18.49 -2.93 -9.62
C THR A 247 18.67 -1.42 -9.49
N ALA A 248 18.21 -0.83 -8.38
CA ALA A 248 18.29 0.61 -8.16
C ALA A 248 19.11 0.95 -6.90
N THR A 249 19.72 2.14 -6.92
CA THR A 249 20.29 2.72 -5.70
C THR A 249 19.19 3.46 -4.95
N VAL A 250 18.96 3.08 -3.71
CA VAL A 250 17.94 3.69 -2.83
C VAL A 250 18.57 4.07 -1.48
N ALA A 251 17.99 5.06 -0.80
CA ALA A 251 18.55 5.56 0.45
C ALA A 251 18.27 4.62 1.63
N ALA A 252 16.99 4.43 1.97
CA ALA A 252 16.52 3.53 3.01
C ALA A 252 15.09 3.11 2.68
N ILE A 253 14.73 1.87 2.90
CA ILE A 253 13.35 1.40 2.76
C ILE A 253 12.62 1.70 4.05
N ASN A 254 11.53 2.47 3.96
CA ASN A 254 10.69 2.83 5.10
C ASN A 254 9.59 1.78 5.34
N LYS A 255 9.00 1.25 4.26
CA LYS A 255 7.98 0.19 4.35
C LYS A 255 8.04 -0.73 3.14
N VAL A 256 7.81 -2.01 3.37
CA VAL A 256 7.57 -3.03 2.34
C VAL A 256 6.26 -3.75 2.62
N THR A 257 5.51 -4.04 1.57
CA THR A 257 4.28 -4.83 1.65
C THR A 257 4.09 -5.69 0.41
N PHE A 258 3.28 -6.75 0.54
CA PHE A 258 2.97 -7.68 -0.55
C PHE A 258 1.48 -7.97 -0.62
N PHE A 259 1.04 -8.29 -1.82
CA PHE A 259 -0.24 -8.92 -2.09
C PHE A 259 -0.03 -10.05 -3.11
N GLU A 260 -0.34 -11.29 -2.72
CA GLU A 260 -0.22 -12.50 -3.57
C GLU A 260 1.13 -12.60 -4.34
N GLY A 261 2.24 -12.29 -3.69
CA GLY A 261 3.57 -12.38 -4.30
C GLY A 261 4.03 -11.15 -5.08
N THR A 262 3.13 -10.19 -5.37
CA THR A 262 3.50 -8.86 -5.88
C THR A 262 3.81 -7.95 -4.70
N GLY A 263 5.00 -7.36 -4.68
CA GLY A 263 5.46 -6.52 -3.58
C GLY A 263 5.91 -5.14 -4.02
N TYR A 264 5.73 -4.18 -3.13
CA TYR A 264 6.27 -2.83 -3.27
C TYR A 264 7.01 -2.44 -2.01
N ALA A 265 8.15 -1.75 -2.19
CA ALA A 265 8.91 -1.16 -1.11
C ALA A 265 9.12 0.33 -1.39
N VAL A 266 8.88 1.17 -0.39
CA VAL A 266 8.95 2.63 -0.50
C VAL A 266 10.14 3.16 0.28
N SER A 267 10.80 4.19 -0.25
CA SER A 267 12.08 4.67 0.26
C SER A 267 12.06 6.12 0.72
N ALA A 268 13.03 6.44 1.56
CA ALA A 268 13.25 7.78 2.08
C ALA A 268 13.69 8.82 1.03
N ASP A 269 14.08 8.40 -0.16
CA ASP A 269 14.45 9.25 -1.29
C ASP A 269 13.43 9.22 -2.44
N GLY A 270 12.20 8.79 -2.15
CA GLY A 270 11.07 8.87 -3.09
C GLY A 270 11.08 7.78 -4.17
N ILE A 271 11.89 6.74 -4.02
CA ILE A 271 11.95 5.61 -4.95
C ILE A 271 11.00 4.51 -4.50
N ILE A 272 10.32 3.91 -5.46
CA ILE A 272 9.48 2.73 -5.27
C ILE A 272 10.17 1.54 -5.92
N LEU A 273 10.37 0.48 -5.16
CA LEU A 273 10.80 -0.82 -5.68
C LEU A 273 9.58 -1.72 -5.87
N HIS A 274 9.60 -2.52 -6.92
CA HIS A 274 8.56 -3.46 -7.27
C HIS A 274 9.13 -4.86 -7.49
N SER A 275 8.48 -5.85 -6.95
CA SER A 275 8.75 -7.28 -7.12
C SER A 275 7.47 -7.99 -7.59
N ILE A 276 7.61 -8.94 -8.49
CA ILE A 276 6.51 -9.81 -8.97
C ILE A 276 6.76 -11.29 -8.65
N ASP A 277 7.74 -11.56 -7.82
CA ASP A 277 8.26 -12.91 -7.58
C ASP A 277 8.48 -13.19 -6.07
N SER A 278 7.63 -12.61 -5.22
CA SER A 278 7.67 -12.72 -3.75
C SER A 278 9.01 -12.27 -3.17
N GLY A 279 9.53 -11.16 -3.69
CA GLY A 279 10.76 -10.52 -3.18
C GLY A 279 12.06 -11.19 -3.62
N ARG A 280 12.05 -12.05 -4.66
CA ARG A 280 13.28 -12.64 -5.21
C ARG A 280 14.09 -11.65 -6.04
N THR A 281 13.41 -10.71 -6.68
CA THR A 281 14.07 -9.61 -7.41
C THR A 281 13.29 -8.31 -7.21
N TRP A 282 14.01 -7.18 -7.27
CA TRP A 282 13.43 -5.85 -7.07
C TRP A 282 13.88 -4.88 -8.16
N ASN A 283 12.94 -4.19 -8.76
CA ASN A 283 13.19 -3.19 -9.80
C ASN A 283 12.56 -1.86 -9.40
N ALA A 284 13.20 -0.75 -9.79
CA ALA A 284 12.62 0.57 -9.60
C ALA A 284 11.37 0.74 -10.48
N THR A 285 10.32 1.28 -9.90
CA THR A 285 9.06 1.59 -10.59
C THR A 285 8.96 3.08 -10.84
N PRO A 286 8.59 3.50 -12.06
CA PRO A 286 8.36 4.90 -12.38
C PRO A 286 7.22 5.48 -11.53
N VAL A 287 7.42 6.72 -11.08
CA VAL A 287 6.39 7.54 -10.43
C VAL A 287 6.07 8.71 -11.36
N ILE A 288 4.79 8.97 -11.60
CA ILE A 288 4.36 10.14 -12.36
C ILE A 288 4.05 11.26 -11.36
N THR A 289 4.95 12.23 -11.28
CA THR A 289 4.72 13.49 -10.56
C THR A 289 4.52 14.64 -11.55
N PRO A 290 3.77 15.69 -11.20
CA PRO A 290 3.62 16.87 -12.06
C PRO A 290 4.94 17.56 -12.42
N SER A 291 5.94 17.51 -11.55
CA SER A 291 7.27 18.08 -11.77
C SER A 291 8.19 17.19 -12.62
N GLY A 292 7.86 15.89 -12.76
CA GLY A 292 8.74 14.90 -13.38
C GLY A 292 9.92 14.48 -12.50
N GLU A 293 10.00 14.96 -11.25
CA GLU A 293 11.02 14.57 -10.26
C GLU A 293 10.47 13.47 -9.34
N ASN A 294 11.36 12.78 -8.64
CA ASN A 294 10.94 11.85 -7.59
C ASN A 294 10.19 12.61 -6.50
N PRO A 295 9.15 12.01 -5.89
CA PRO A 295 8.48 12.59 -4.73
C PRO A 295 9.46 12.75 -3.56
N ALA A 296 8.99 13.46 -2.51
CA ALA A 296 9.68 13.49 -1.22
C ALA A 296 9.76 12.09 -0.60
N ALA A 297 10.28 11.97 0.61
CA ALA A 297 10.34 10.70 1.32
C ALA A 297 8.96 10.01 1.34
N LEU A 298 8.92 8.75 0.93
CA LEU A 298 7.75 7.90 1.01
C LEU A 298 7.80 7.14 2.33
N ASN A 299 6.74 7.21 3.11
CA ASN A 299 6.75 6.74 4.50
C ASN A 299 6.03 5.40 4.67
N ASP A 300 4.86 5.23 4.03
CA ASP A 300 4.05 4.03 4.20
C ASP A 300 3.29 3.68 2.92
N ILE A 301 2.81 2.43 2.85
CA ILE A 301 2.12 1.88 1.68
C ILE A 301 1.01 0.92 2.12
N TYR A 302 -0.17 1.06 1.51
CA TYR A 302 -1.29 0.14 1.63
C TYR A 302 -1.68 -0.42 0.27
N LEU A 303 -1.85 -1.74 0.18
CA LEU A 303 -2.31 -2.44 -1.04
C LEU A 303 -3.68 -3.07 -0.81
N PHE A 304 -4.63 -2.81 -1.71
CA PHE A 304 -5.90 -3.55 -1.78
C PHE A 304 -5.73 -4.88 -2.54
N ASN A 305 -4.85 -4.87 -3.54
CA ASN A 305 -4.49 -6.01 -4.37
C ASN A 305 -3.16 -5.69 -5.09
N ALA A 306 -2.69 -6.60 -5.93
CA ALA A 306 -1.43 -6.46 -6.66
C ALA A 306 -1.35 -5.22 -7.59
N SER A 307 -2.48 -4.60 -7.93
CA SER A 307 -2.58 -3.50 -8.91
C SER A 307 -3.27 -2.24 -8.38
N THR A 308 -3.70 -2.23 -7.12
CA THR A 308 -4.41 -1.09 -6.52
C THR A 308 -3.91 -0.83 -5.12
N GLY A 309 -3.54 0.40 -4.83
CA GLY A 309 -3.03 0.80 -3.52
C GLY A 309 -2.71 2.28 -3.41
N PHE A 310 -2.22 2.65 -2.24
CA PHE A 310 -1.80 4.01 -1.91
C PHE A 310 -0.43 4.02 -1.25
N ILE A 311 0.31 5.10 -1.49
CA ILE A 311 1.54 5.42 -0.78
C ILE A 311 1.40 6.84 -0.23
N CYS A 312 1.80 7.03 1.02
CA CYS A 312 1.90 8.35 1.63
C CYS A 312 3.35 8.73 1.92
N GLY A 313 3.59 10.04 2.07
CA GLY A 313 4.94 10.54 2.30
C GLY A 313 5.00 11.99 2.80
N ASP A 314 6.20 12.52 2.83
CA ASP A 314 6.45 13.87 3.28
C ASP A 314 5.93 14.90 2.25
N ASN A 315 5.74 16.15 2.70
CA ASN A 315 5.24 17.28 1.91
C ASN A 315 3.87 17.02 1.25
N GLY A 316 2.96 16.33 1.93
CA GLY A 316 1.63 16.00 1.41
C GLY A 316 1.69 15.02 0.23
N THR A 317 2.73 14.23 0.12
CA THR A 317 2.84 13.22 -0.93
C THR A 317 1.81 12.14 -0.71
N LEU A 318 0.91 11.99 -1.69
CA LEU A 318 -0.03 10.88 -1.80
C LEU A 318 0.05 10.33 -3.22
N LEU A 319 0.34 9.05 -3.36
CA LEU A 319 0.39 8.36 -4.65
C LEU A 319 -0.69 7.28 -4.67
N SER A 320 -1.29 7.06 -5.82
CA SER A 320 -2.21 5.94 -6.07
C SER A 320 -1.69 5.02 -7.16
N LEU A 321 -1.98 3.74 -7.01
CA LEU A 321 -1.80 2.69 -7.98
C LEU A 321 -3.17 2.22 -8.45
N GLY A 322 -3.41 2.22 -9.78
CA GLY A 322 -4.61 1.63 -10.35
C GLY A 322 -5.94 2.35 -10.10
N LEU A 323 -5.95 3.43 -9.31
CA LEU A 323 -7.12 4.27 -9.14
C LEU A 323 -7.14 5.39 -10.19
N PRO A 324 -8.31 5.79 -10.68
CA PRO A 324 -8.40 6.95 -11.54
C PRO A 324 -7.90 8.18 -10.77
N THR A 325 -6.86 8.82 -11.28
CA THR A 325 -6.39 10.09 -10.73
C THR A 325 -7.48 11.14 -10.88
N ALA A 326 -7.92 11.71 -9.78
CA ALA A 326 -8.73 12.95 -9.78
C ALA A 326 -7.89 14.19 -10.17
N ALA A 327 -6.90 14.00 -11.04
CA ALA A 327 -6.12 15.08 -11.62
C ALA A 327 -6.79 15.57 -12.88
N SER A 328 -7.51 16.60 -12.74
CA SER A 328 -8.35 17.38 -13.64
C SER A 328 -9.82 16.97 -13.61
N THR A 329 -10.67 17.96 -13.59
CA THR A 329 -11.99 17.95 -14.20
C THR A 329 -11.86 17.72 -15.72
N LEU A 330 -11.22 16.64 -16.14
CA LEU A 330 -11.47 16.03 -17.40
C LEU A 330 -12.83 15.35 -17.23
N VAL A 331 -13.85 16.01 -17.74
CA VAL A 331 -15.07 15.33 -18.15
C VAL A 331 -14.56 14.09 -18.87
N ALA A 332 -14.74 12.91 -18.26
CA ALA A 332 -14.31 11.66 -18.88
C ALA A 332 -14.85 11.68 -20.31
N THR A 333 -13.98 11.38 -21.27
CA THR A 333 -14.41 11.42 -22.66
C THR A 333 -15.64 10.53 -22.78
N PRO A 334 -16.82 11.05 -23.12
CA PRO A 334 -18.04 10.27 -23.08
C PRO A 334 -17.95 9.15 -24.12
N ILE A 335 -17.76 7.94 -23.64
CA ILE A 335 -17.83 6.73 -24.46
C ILE A 335 -19.29 6.28 -24.48
N ASN A 336 -19.83 6.05 -25.65
CA ASN A 336 -21.19 5.54 -25.80
C ASN A 336 -21.12 4.10 -26.30
N ILE A 337 -21.72 3.18 -25.54
CA ILE A 337 -21.81 1.75 -25.91
C ILE A 337 -23.27 1.40 -26.10
N THR A 338 -23.62 1.01 -27.32
CA THR A 338 -25.02 0.68 -27.66
C THR A 338 -25.12 -0.53 -28.62
N PRO A 339 -26.15 -1.36 -28.43
CA PRO A 339 -27.08 -1.40 -27.31
C PRO A 339 -26.41 -1.95 -26.05
N ASN A 340 -26.86 -1.49 -24.87
CA ASN A 340 -26.50 -2.04 -23.58
C ASN A 340 -27.74 -2.05 -22.68
N PRO A 341 -28.31 -3.24 -22.34
CA PRO A 341 -27.84 -4.61 -22.64
C PRO A 341 -27.84 -4.98 -24.11
N SER A 342 -26.99 -5.94 -24.48
CA SER A 342 -26.88 -6.46 -25.85
C SER A 342 -26.93 -7.99 -25.87
N ASN A 343 -27.46 -8.55 -26.96
CA ASN A 343 -27.51 -10.00 -27.21
C ASN A 343 -26.62 -10.46 -28.37
N ASN A 344 -26.03 -9.56 -29.14
CA ASN A 344 -25.24 -9.94 -30.31
C ASN A 344 -24.03 -9.03 -30.54
N LEU A 345 -24.26 -7.74 -30.76
CA LEU A 345 -23.23 -6.77 -31.12
C LEU A 345 -23.35 -5.52 -30.29
N ILE A 346 -22.25 -5.04 -29.78
CA ILE A 346 -22.13 -3.70 -29.15
C ILE A 346 -21.35 -2.79 -30.10
N THR A 347 -21.79 -1.55 -30.23
CA THR A 347 -21.09 -0.49 -30.96
C THR A 347 -20.57 0.53 -29.94
N ILE A 348 -19.30 0.83 -30.02
CA ILE A 348 -18.58 1.76 -29.16
C ILE A 348 -18.29 3.00 -29.97
N THR A 349 -18.70 4.17 -29.49
CA THR A 349 -18.43 5.46 -30.15
C THR A 349 -17.74 6.41 -29.14
N SER A 350 -16.81 7.19 -29.67
CA SER A 350 -16.03 8.16 -28.89
C SER A 350 -15.87 9.47 -29.67
N PRO A 351 -15.86 10.63 -29.04
CA PRO A 351 -15.50 11.91 -29.69
C PRO A 351 -14.01 12.02 -30.01
N LYS A 352 -13.16 11.15 -29.43
CA LYS A 352 -11.72 11.05 -29.70
C LYS A 352 -11.41 9.74 -30.41
N ILE A 353 -10.31 9.70 -31.14
CA ILE A 353 -9.86 8.48 -31.87
C ILE A 353 -9.55 7.40 -30.83
N ILE A 354 -10.19 6.24 -31.02
CA ILE A 354 -9.93 5.01 -30.27
C ILE A 354 -8.69 4.36 -30.87
N SER A 355 -7.68 4.11 -30.05
CA SER A 355 -6.44 3.41 -30.43
C SER A 355 -6.46 1.93 -30.10
N GLY A 356 -7.36 1.50 -29.21
CA GLY A 356 -7.52 0.10 -28.84
C GLY A 356 -8.76 -0.15 -28.00
N ILE A 357 -9.25 -1.38 -28.03
CA ILE A 357 -10.33 -1.86 -27.19
C ILE A 357 -9.99 -3.22 -26.59
N GLN A 358 -10.50 -3.46 -25.40
CA GLN A 358 -10.38 -4.75 -24.69
C GLN A 358 -11.73 -5.08 -24.07
N LEU A 359 -12.16 -6.32 -24.18
CA LEU A 359 -13.34 -6.84 -23.48
C LEU A 359 -12.86 -7.79 -22.39
N LEU A 360 -13.32 -7.57 -21.17
CA LEU A 360 -12.92 -8.32 -19.97
C LEU A 360 -14.14 -8.95 -19.31
N SER A 361 -13.94 -10.13 -18.72
CA SER A 361 -14.91 -10.71 -17.78
C SER A 361 -14.87 -9.97 -16.44
N VAL A 362 -15.85 -10.19 -15.58
CA VAL A 362 -15.90 -9.66 -14.19
C VAL A 362 -14.67 -10.04 -13.35
N ASN A 363 -13.96 -11.10 -13.71
CA ASN A 363 -12.73 -11.55 -13.04
C ASN A 363 -11.45 -10.97 -13.72
N GLY A 364 -11.59 -10.00 -14.64
CA GLY A 364 -10.48 -9.36 -15.32
C GLY A 364 -9.81 -10.18 -16.43
N HIS A 365 -10.37 -11.33 -16.84
CA HIS A 365 -9.82 -12.11 -17.94
C HIS A 365 -10.14 -11.42 -19.29
N TYR A 366 -9.12 -11.28 -20.13
CA TYR A 366 -9.28 -10.76 -21.49
C TYR A 366 -10.03 -11.78 -22.37
N LEU A 367 -11.14 -11.33 -22.95
CA LEU A 367 -11.97 -12.13 -23.87
C LEU A 367 -11.78 -11.71 -25.31
N TYR A 368 -11.48 -10.43 -25.55
CA TYR A 368 -11.22 -9.85 -26.85
C TYR A 368 -10.29 -8.64 -26.73
N GLN A 369 -9.43 -8.42 -27.70
CA GLN A 369 -8.57 -7.25 -27.80
C GLN A 369 -8.33 -6.88 -29.28
N GLU A 370 -8.41 -5.59 -29.61
CA GLU A 370 -8.12 -5.05 -30.91
C GLU A 370 -7.41 -3.70 -30.82
N SER A 371 -6.46 -3.46 -31.71
CA SER A 371 -5.84 -2.14 -31.91
C SER A 371 -6.41 -1.54 -33.17
N LEU A 372 -6.84 -0.28 -33.15
CA LEU A 372 -7.55 0.38 -34.20
C LEU A 372 -7.23 1.88 -34.23
N HIS A 373 -7.77 2.58 -35.21
CA HIS A 373 -7.62 4.03 -35.32
C HIS A 373 -8.93 4.61 -35.89
N SER A 374 -9.96 4.70 -35.01
CA SER A 374 -11.32 5.05 -35.43
C SER A 374 -12.07 5.77 -34.31
N LEU A 375 -13.10 6.53 -34.64
CA LEU A 375 -14.06 7.10 -33.68
C LEU A 375 -15.15 6.11 -33.26
N THR A 376 -15.26 4.99 -34.00
CA THR A 376 -16.33 3.99 -33.79
C THR A 376 -15.77 2.60 -34.07
N THR A 377 -16.15 1.63 -33.25
CA THR A 377 -15.85 0.21 -33.46
C THR A 377 -16.99 -0.64 -32.91
N SER A 378 -16.96 -1.95 -33.15
CA SER A 378 -17.97 -2.88 -32.66
C SER A 378 -17.36 -4.20 -32.23
N ILE A 379 -17.95 -4.81 -31.19
CA ILE A 379 -17.53 -6.12 -30.67
C ILE A 379 -18.72 -7.08 -30.74
N GLU A 380 -18.51 -8.27 -31.31
CA GLU A 380 -19.49 -9.35 -31.23
C GLU A 380 -19.51 -9.99 -29.84
N VAL A 381 -20.65 -9.94 -29.17
CA VAL A 381 -20.85 -10.49 -27.82
C VAL A 381 -21.83 -11.65 -27.79
N GLY A 382 -22.40 -12.02 -28.94
CA GLY A 382 -23.46 -13.05 -29.05
C GLY A 382 -23.02 -14.46 -28.66
N GLN A 383 -21.73 -14.74 -28.59
CA GLN A 383 -21.18 -16.02 -28.17
C GLN A 383 -20.82 -16.05 -26.68
N LEU A 384 -20.93 -14.90 -25.98
CA LEU A 384 -20.60 -14.81 -24.55
C LEU A 384 -21.78 -15.32 -23.71
N PRO A 385 -21.54 -15.91 -22.54
CA PRO A 385 -22.56 -16.17 -21.55
C PRO A 385 -23.32 -14.89 -21.15
N GLU A 386 -24.57 -15.02 -20.72
CA GLU A 386 -25.30 -13.90 -20.12
C GLU A 386 -24.57 -13.44 -18.85
N GLY A 387 -24.38 -12.13 -18.70
CA GLY A 387 -23.67 -11.58 -17.56
C GLY A 387 -23.16 -10.17 -17.78
N VAL A 388 -22.40 -9.70 -16.79
CA VAL A 388 -21.71 -8.39 -16.82
C VAL A 388 -20.30 -8.56 -17.32
N TYR A 389 -19.88 -7.63 -18.17
CA TYR A 389 -18.54 -7.53 -18.75
C TYR A 389 -18.05 -6.09 -18.69
N PHE A 390 -16.77 -5.88 -18.92
CA PHE A 390 -16.18 -4.55 -18.97
C PHE A 390 -15.50 -4.33 -20.33
N VAL A 391 -15.70 -3.16 -20.90
CA VAL A 391 -14.98 -2.72 -22.09
C VAL A 391 -14.03 -1.60 -21.71
N ALA A 392 -12.73 -1.84 -21.87
CA ALA A 392 -11.70 -0.82 -21.75
C ALA A 392 -11.44 -0.22 -23.14
N VAL A 393 -11.68 1.08 -23.28
CA VAL A 393 -11.45 1.84 -24.50
C VAL A 393 -10.24 2.73 -24.33
N ARG A 394 -9.19 2.47 -25.08
CA ARG A 394 -7.97 3.30 -25.08
C ARG A 394 -8.09 4.34 -26.20
N LEU A 395 -7.90 5.59 -25.87
CA LEU A 395 -7.88 6.71 -26.79
C LEU A 395 -6.45 7.00 -27.29
N LEU A 396 -6.35 7.73 -28.38
CA LEU A 396 -5.06 8.03 -29.04
C LEU A 396 -4.14 8.90 -28.16
N ASP A 397 -4.71 9.71 -27.29
CA ASP A 397 -4.00 10.57 -26.33
C ASP A 397 -3.54 9.81 -25.05
N GLY A 398 -3.80 8.49 -24.98
CA GLY A 398 -3.42 7.63 -23.87
C GLY A 398 -4.50 7.48 -22.78
N GLU A 399 -5.59 8.27 -22.82
CA GLU A 399 -6.72 8.10 -21.91
C GLU A 399 -7.31 6.69 -22.06
N VAL A 400 -7.66 6.03 -20.95
CA VAL A 400 -8.38 4.75 -20.94
C VAL A 400 -9.69 4.94 -20.17
N VAL A 401 -10.80 4.65 -20.85
CA VAL A 401 -12.14 4.71 -20.25
C VAL A 401 -12.65 3.28 -20.13
N MET A 402 -13.21 2.93 -18.98
CA MET A 402 -13.81 1.61 -18.75
C MET A 402 -15.31 1.75 -18.56
N GLU A 403 -16.06 0.96 -19.30
CA GLU A 403 -17.53 0.97 -19.26
C GLU A 403 -18.08 -0.43 -19.03
N GLU A 404 -19.16 -0.53 -18.27
CA GLU A 404 -19.88 -1.77 -18.03
C GLU A 404 -20.78 -2.13 -19.20
N VAL A 405 -20.76 -3.41 -19.60
CA VAL A 405 -21.60 -3.96 -20.65
C VAL A 405 -22.35 -5.17 -20.13
N VAL A 406 -23.64 -5.17 -20.31
CA VAL A 406 -24.51 -6.29 -19.96
C VAL A 406 -24.85 -7.11 -21.21
N VAL A 407 -24.49 -8.39 -21.19
CA VAL A 407 -24.88 -9.36 -22.23
C VAL A 407 -26.13 -10.11 -21.73
N GLY A 408 -27.21 -9.99 -22.45
CA GLY A 408 -28.49 -10.65 -22.16
C GLY A 408 -29.11 -11.20 -23.42
N ARG A 409 -30.01 -12.17 -23.32
CA ARG A 409 -30.74 -12.76 -24.45
C ARG A 409 -32.20 -12.34 -24.42
#